data_17570733b33ae40d606da34aaeaeff7a
#
_entry.id   17570733b33ae40d606da34aaeaeff7a
#
_cell.length_a   1.000
_cell.length_b   1.000
_cell.length_c   1.000
_cell.angle_alpha   90.00
_cell.angle_beta   90.00
_cell.angle_gamma   90.00
#
_symmetry.space_group_name_H-M   'P 1'
#
loop_
_entity.id
_entity.type
_entity.pdbx_description
1 polymer ?
#
loop_
_entity_poly.entity_id
_entity_poly.type
_entity_poly.pdbx_seq_one_letter_code
_entity_poly.pdbx_strand_id
1 'polypeptide(L)'
;ACEHLQQLTRYKSVHMGNKTIVWNKNSRAVPTLHELGPEKIFDHLFGETPTDVIEQKLKSIGTMRQSLPQQNRAAYVASFEEHERTLATDLEWAKKPVPKVEFDTKLHLTDHHGRGVLDPFQQHLELIRLGIKYRRGQVFVASPPFVDKTDYGVGYGYHALGHRAHLEKSIFGEMLMLEQHFLGCLSDFLTDLKKDQLLDDTIVLFMGAFSSPGGHSREYLPTLLAGGGFDHQGLVECRNPSNPDGPLQHTLSQLYVSILHQMGIDLNEFSGHEGNLDKILT
;
A
#
# COMPACT_ATOMS: atom_id res chain seq x y z
N ALA A 1 5.55 -10.38 -4.63
CA ALA A 1 5.74 -9.53 -5.82
C ALA A 1 7.10 -8.82 -5.80
N CYS A 2 7.41 -8.05 -4.77
CA CYS A 2 8.63 -7.22 -4.75
C CYS A 2 9.95 -8.00 -4.94
N GLU A 3 10.02 -9.27 -4.57
CA GLU A 3 11.23 -10.10 -4.75
C GLU A 3 11.49 -10.44 -6.22
N HIS A 4 10.46 -10.49 -7.04
CA HIS A 4 10.53 -10.81 -8.47
C HIS A 4 10.72 -9.57 -9.34
N LEU A 5 10.50 -8.37 -8.81
CA LEU A 5 10.66 -7.14 -9.56
C LEU A 5 12.12 -6.69 -9.59
N GLN A 6 12.61 -6.33 -10.78
CA GLN A 6 13.86 -5.61 -10.92
C GLN A 6 13.72 -4.24 -10.21
N GLN A 7 14.73 -3.85 -9.43
CA GLN A 7 14.69 -2.57 -8.74
C GLN A 7 14.95 -1.41 -9.72
N LEU A 8 13.89 -0.79 -10.19
CA LEU A 8 13.92 0.36 -11.10
C LEU A 8 13.76 1.71 -10.38
N THR A 9 13.48 1.66 -9.06
CA THR A 9 13.20 2.82 -8.21
C THR A 9 14.05 2.76 -6.95
N ARG A 10 14.10 3.87 -6.19
CA ARG A 10 14.85 3.93 -4.93
C ARG A 10 14.39 2.86 -3.94
N TYR A 11 13.08 2.67 -3.81
CA TYR A 11 12.48 1.68 -2.92
C TYR A 11 11.69 0.66 -3.74
N LYS A 12 11.82 -0.62 -3.43
CA LYS A 12 10.97 -1.67 -4.02
C LYS A 12 9.53 -1.55 -3.54
N SER A 13 9.35 -1.22 -2.27
CA SER A 13 8.04 -1.00 -1.69
C SER A 13 8.08 0.07 -0.61
N VAL A 14 6.98 0.81 -0.48
CA VAL A 14 6.76 1.85 0.51
C VAL A 14 5.40 1.59 1.17
N HIS A 15 5.38 1.50 2.49
CA HIS A 15 4.18 1.17 3.26
C HIS A 15 3.86 2.30 4.22
N MET A 16 2.66 2.86 4.09
CA MET A 16 2.17 4.01 4.84
C MET A 16 0.83 3.70 5.50
N GLY A 17 0.47 4.46 6.52
CA GLY A 17 -0.79 4.31 7.23
C GLY A 17 -0.74 3.26 8.32
N ASN A 18 -1.88 3.03 8.96
CA ASN A 18 -1.96 2.27 10.20
C ASN A 18 -1.80 0.76 9.99
N LYS A 19 -0.89 0.14 10.72
CA LYS A 19 -0.75 -1.33 10.87
C LYS A 19 -0.52 -2.13 9.59
N THR A 20 0.20 -1.57 8.63
CA THR A 20 0.63 -2.33 7.46
C THR A 20 1.73 -3.31 7.88
N ILE A 21 1.43 -4.60 7.85
CA ILE A 21 2.41 -5.64 8.14
C ILE A 21 2.92 -6.20 6.81
N VAL A 22 4.22 -6.15 6.63
CA VAL A 22 4.90 -6.74 5.48
C VAL A 22 5.78 -7.89 5.96
N TRP A 23 5.72 -8.99 5.25
CA TRP A 23 6.52 -10.16 5.53
C TRP A 23 7.53 -10.39 4.40
N ASN A 24 8.76 -10.63 4.77
CA ASN A 24 9.75 -11.12 3.81
C ASN A 24 9.61 -12.64 3.60
N LYS A 25 10.36 -13.20 2.67
CA LYS A 25 10.37 -14.64 2.36
C LYS A 25 10.68 -15.55 3.57
N ASN A 26 11.29 -15.02 4.61
CA ASN A 26 11.62 -15.75 5.83
C ASN A 26 10.53 -15.56 6.91
N SER A 27 9.35 -15.10 6.55
CA SER A 27 8.22 -14.81 7.44
C SER A 27 8.58 -13.85 8.59
N ARG A 28 9.50 -12.91 8.35
CA ARG A 28 9.84 -11.86 9.31
C ARG A 28 9.13 -10.57 8.94
N ALA A 29 8.55 -9.92 9.94
CA ALA A 29 7.95 -8.60 9.75
C ALA A 29 9.02 -7.59 9.29
N VAL A 30 8.67 -6.80 8.27
CA VAL A 30 9.53 -5.73 7.76
C VAL A 30 9.04 -4.42 8.38
N PRO A 31 9.94 -3.57 8.91
CA PRO A 31 9.55 -2.24 9.38
C PRO A 31 8.86 -1.45 8.27
N THR A 32 7.82 -0.74 8.65
CA THR A 32 7.04 0.11 7.75
C THR A 32 7.05 1.55 8.23
N LEU A 33 6.64 2.48 7.37
CA LEU A 33 6.58 3.90 7.72
C LEU A 33 5.24 4.28 8.42
N HIS A 34 4.48 3.33 8.87
CA HIS A 34 3.11 3.51 9.38
C HIS A 34 2.99 4.44 10.60
N GLU A 35 4.03 4.54 11.41
CA GLU A 35 4.05 5.42 12.59
C GLU A 35 4.57 6.84 12.27
N LEU A 36 5.00 7.07 11.04
CA LEU A 36 5.53 8.36 10.63
C LEU A 36 4.41 9.23 10.07
N GLY A 37 4.39 10.49 10.49
CA GLY A 37 3.53 11.49 9.85
C GLY A 37 3.96 11.78 8.40
N PRO A 38 3.08 12.41 7.60
CA PRO A 38 3.34 12.69 6.19
C PRO A 38 4.65 13.43 5.92
N GLU A 39 5.03 14.38 6.77
CA GLU A 39 6.31 15.10 6.67
C GLU A 39 7.52 14.16 6.69
N LYS A 40 7.56 13.24 7.65
CA LYS A 40 8.66 12.28 7.77
C LYS A 40 8.67 11.26 6.64
N ILE A 41 7.49 10.91 6.12
CA ILE A 41 7.39 10.05 4.93
C ILE A 41 7.92 10.80 3.72
N PHE A 42 7.59 12.09 3.58
CA PHE A 42 8.13 12.94 2.53
C PHE A 42 9.67 13.02 2.60
N ASP A 43 10.21 13.29 3.79
CA ASP A 43 11.66 13.31 4.01
C ASP A 43 12.32 11.96 3.68
N HIS A 44 11.65 10.85 4.01
CA HIS A 44 12.14 9.51 3.64
C HIS A 44 12.20 9.32 2.12
N LEU A 45 11.17 9.76 1.40
CA LEU A 45 11.07 9.60 -0.06
C LEU A 45 11.98 10.58 -0.81
N PHE A 46 12.04 11.83 -0.37
CA PHE A 46 12.64 12.95 -1.11
C PHE A 46 13.79 13.63 -0.36
N GLY A 47 14.07 13.26 0.87
CA GLY A 47 15.20 13.77 1.62
C GLY A 47 16.54 13.32 1.05
N GLU A 48 17.56 14.14 1.23
CA GLU A 48 18.94 13.77 0.96
C GLU A 48 19.39 12.72 1.98
N THR A 49 20.01 11.67 1.50
CA THR A 49 20.64 10.68 2.39
C THR A 49 22.14 10.88 2.33
N PRO A 50 22.80 11.25 3.44
CA PRO A 50 24.25 11.42 3.46
C PRO A 50 24.95 10.13 3.07
N THR A 51 25.78 10.16 2.03
CA THR A 51 26.48 8.97 1.51
C THR A 51 27.46 8.41 2.51
N ASP A 52 28.12 9.25 3.30
CA ASP A 52 29.06 8.87 4.37
C ASP A 52 28.39 8.03 5.46
N VAL A 53 27.12 8.31 5.79
CA VAL A 53 26.34 7.49 6.74
C VAL A 53 26.11 6.09 6.20
N ILE A 54 25.78 5.96 4.90
CA ILE A 54 25.59 4.64 4.27
C ILE A 54 26.90 3.89 4.20
N GLU A 55 27.99 4.55 3.82
CA GLU A 55 29.33 3.96 3.75
C GLU A 55 29.80 3.47 5.12
N GLN A 56 29.56 4.24 6.20
CA GLN A 56 29.84 3.79 7.55
C GLN A 56 29.04 2.55 7.96
N LYS A 57 27.75 2.49 7.60
CA LYS A 57 26.92 1.31 7.84
C LYS A 57 27.44 0.09 7.09
N LEU A 58 27.79 0.23 5.81
CA LEU A 58 28.39 -0.84 5.01
C LEU A 58 29.68 -1.37 5.65
N LYS A 59 30.57 -0.47 6.07
CA LYS A 59 31.83 -0.84 6.78
C LYS A 59 31.53 -1.57 8.10
N SER A 60 30.54 -1.11 8.86
CA SER A 60 30.15 -1.74 10.14
C SER A 60 29.61 -3.17 9.92
N ILE A 61 28.78 -3.39 8.89
CA ILE A 61 28.27 -4.71 8.54
C ILE A 61 29.41 -5.63 8.13
N GLY A 62 30.34 -5.17 7.31
CA GLY A 62 31.54 -5.93 6.93
C GLY A 62 32.36 -6.36 8.15
N THR A 63 32.56 -5.46 9.11
CA THR A 63 33.25 -5.76 10.37
C THR A 63 32.49 -6.78 11.22
N MET A 64 31.17 -6.60 11.37
CA MET A 64 30.33 -7.56 12.13
C MET A 64 30.36 -8.95 11.51
N ARG A 65 30.29 -9.05 10.17
CA ARG A 65 30.36 -10.31 9.44
C ARG A 65 31.69 -11.03 9.69
N GLN A 66 32.80 -10.30 9.74
CA GLN A 66 34.13 -10.86 10.01
C GLN A 66 34.29 -11.32 11.47
N SER A 67 33.68 -10.63 12.42
CA SER A 67 33.74 -10.92 13.86
C SER A 67 32.86 -12.09 14.31
N LEU A 68 31.94 -12.58 13.46
CA LEU A 68 31.04 -13.68 13.81
C LEU A 68 31.83 -14.99 14.04
N PRO A 69 31.53 -15.72 15.13
CA PRO A 69 32.04 -17.06 15.35
C PRO A 69 31.70 -17.98 14.19
N GLN A 70 32.64 -18.84 13.79
CA GLN A 70 32.50 -19.69 12.61
C GLN A 70 31.27 -20.59 12.65
N GLN A 71 30.87 -21.07 13.81
CA GLN A 71 29.71 -21.91 14.06
C GLN A 71 28.36 -21.17 13.78
N ASN A 72 28.34 -19.84 13.83
CA ASN A 72 27.14 -19.04 13.62
C ASN A 72 27.10 -18.38 12.23
N ARG A 73 28.18 -18.40 11.48
CA ARG A 73 28.30 -17.72 10.18
C ARG A 73 27.21 -18.14 9.20
N ALA A 74 26.99 -19.45 9.05
CA ALA A 74 26.03 -19.97 8.08
C ALA A 74 24.60 -19.47 8.31
N ALA A 75 24.19 -19.29 9.56
CA ALA A 75 22.84 -18.83 9.90
C ALA A 75 22.61 -17.34 9.60
N TYR A 76 23.68 -16.53 9.59
CA TYR A 76 23.57 -15.08 9.43
C TYR A 76 24.09 -14.55 8.09
N VAL A 77 24.82 -15.35 7.32
CA VAL A 77 25.42 -14.92 6.04
C VAL A 77 24.39 -14.32 5.11
N ALA A 78 23.27 -15.01 4.88
CA ALA A 78 22.22 -14.54 3.99
C ALA A 78 21.61 -13.20 4.45
N SER A 79 21.50 -12.99 5.76
CA SER A 79 20.99 -11.72 6.31
C SER A 79 21.99 -10.58 6.12
N PHE A 80 23.28 -10.83 6.28
CA PHE A 80 24.32 -9.82 6.03
C PHE A 80 24.42 -9.47 4.55
N GLU A 81 24.41 -10.47 3.67
CA GLU A 81 24.44 -10.25 2.23
C GLU A 81 23.24 -9.43 1.74
N GLU A 82 22.06 -9.68 2.28
CA GLU A 82 20.87 -8.90 1.97
C GLU A 82 20.98 -7.46 2.45
N HIS A 83 21.52 -7.23 3.66
CA HIS A 83 21.76 -5.88 4.18
C HIS A 83 22.84 -5.14 3.39
N GLU A 84 23.95 -5.80 3.05
CA GLU A 84 25.00 -5.23 2.22
C GLU A 84 24.44 -4.84 0.85
N ARG A 85 23.65 -5.71 0.23
CA ARG A 85 23.01 -5.45 -1.06
C ARG A 85 22.05 -4.26 -0.98
N THR A 86 21.24 -4.18 0.07
CA THR A 86 20.29 -3.08 0.29
C THR A 86 21.04 -1.76 0.44
N LEU A 87 22.04 -1.71 1.31
CA LEU A 87 22.84 -0.49 1.52
C LEU A 87 23.64 -0.07 0.28
N ALA A 88 24.16 -1.03 -0.50
CA ALA A 88 24.83 -0.74 -1.76
C ALA A 88 23.86 -0.08 -2.76
N THR A 89 22.64 -0.60 -2.84
CA THR A 89 21.58 0.01 -3.66
C THR A 89 21.21 1.41 -3.17
N ASP A 90 21.06 1.58 -1.84
CA ASP A 90 20.78 2.88 -1.24
C ASP A 90 21.89 3.89 -1.54
N LEU A 91 23.16 3.47 -1.52
CA LEU A 91 24.30 4.31 -1.87
C LEU A 91 24.26 4.76 -3.33
N GLU A 92 23.94 3.86 -4.25
CA GLU A 92 23.78 4.20 -5.67
C GLU A 92 22.65 5.22 -5.90
N TRP A 93 21.55 5.09 -5.15
CA TRP A 93 20.45 6.05 -5.20
C TRP A 93 20.79 7.38 -4.50
N ALA A 94 21.55 7.34 -3.41
CA ALA A 94 21.98 8.56 -2.69
C ALA A 94 22.90 9.45 -3.53
N LYS A 95 23.64 8.87 -4.49
CA LYS A 95 24.47 9.62 -5.44
C LYS A 95 23.67 10.31 -6.55
N LYS A 96 22.40 9.93 -6.76
CA LYS A 96 21.54 10.55 -7.78
C LYS A 96 20.94 11.86 -7.24
N PRO A 97 20.77 12.88 -8.09
CA PRO A 97 20.12 14.10 -7.68
C PRO A 97 18.71 13.83 -7.10
N VAL A 98 18.43 14.46 -5.99
CA VAL A 98 17.08 14.41 -5.42
C VAL A 98 16.19 15.38 -6.19
N PRO A 99 15.03 14.94 -6.71
CA PRO A 99 14.11 15.86 -7.38
C PRO A 99 13.60 16.89 -6.38
N LYS A 100 13.55 18.15 -6.83
CA LYS A 100 12.91 19.22 -6.06
C LYS A 100 11.41 19.05 -6.19
N VAL A 101 10.76 18.72 -5.10
CA VAL A 101 9.33 18.44 -5.03
C VAL A 101 8.73 19.32 -3.94
N GLU A 102 7.64 19.98 -4.26
CA GLU A 102 6.84 20.69 -3.26
C GLU A 102 5.78 19.73 -2.72
N PHE A 103 5.64 19.68 -1.41
CA PHE A 103 4.62 18.93 -0.73
C PHE A 103 3.97 19.80 0.34
N ASP A 104 2.67 19.98 0.22
CA ASP A 104 1.91 20.72 1.23
C ASP A 104 1.53 19.80 2.39
N THR A 105 2.26 19.96 3.49
CA THR A 105 1.98 19.23 4.74
C THR A 105 0.72 19.72 5.44
N LYS A 106 0.12 20.82 4.96
CA LYS A 106 -1.07 21.45 5.55
C LYS A 106 -2.30 21.31 4.66
N LEU A 107 -2.40 20.24 3.88
CA LEU A 107 -3.62 19.93 3.17
C LEU A 107 -4.79 19.84 4.17
N HIS A 108 -5.54 20.93 4.25
CA HIS A 108 -6.72 21.04 5.08
C HIS A 108 -7.93 20.59 4.26
N LEU A 109 -8.49 19.46 4.62
CA LEU A 109 -9.85 19.17 4.21
C LEU A 109 -10.82 19.98 5.10
N THR A 110 -11.77 20.59 4.47
CA THR A 110 -12.95 21.07 5.16
C THR A 110 -13.88 19.91 5.41
N ASP A 111 -14.13 19.56 6.68
CA ASP A 111 -15.22 18.66 7.02
C ASP A 111 -16.56 19.25 6.56
N HIS A 112 -17.64 18.47 6.59
CA HIS A 112 -18.99 18.94 6.25
C HIS A 112 -19.49 20.12 7.10
N HIS A 113 -18.76 20.49 8.15
CA HIS A 113 -19.04 21.63 9.03
C HIS A 113 -18.11 22.82 8.79
N GLY A 114 -17.27 22.79 7.74
CA GLY A 114 -16.34 23.86 7.41
C GLY A 114 -15.12 23.95 8.34
N ARG A 115 -14.87 22.91 9.15
CA ARG A 115 -13.66 22.82 9.99
C ARG A 115 -12.53 22.23 9.18
N GLY A 116 -11.39 22.89 9.15
CA GLY A 116 -10.19 22.32 8.54
C GLY A 116 -9.70 21.12 9.36
N VAL A 117 -9.78 19.93 8.77
CA VAL A 117 -9.24 18.70 9.36
C VAL A 117 -8.05 18.26 8.49
N LEU A 118 -6.94 17.97 9.13
CA LEU A 118 -5.78 17.39 8.49
C LEU A 118 -6.14 15.95 8.09
N ASP A 119 -6.18 15.65 6.80
CA ASP A 119 -6.44 14.29 6.32
C ASP A 119 -5.15 13.55 5.98
N PRO A 120 -4.63 12.72 6.91
CA PRO A 120 -3.43 11.92 6.64
C PRO A 120 -3.60 10.98 5.44
N PHE A 121 -4.82 10.51 5.15
CA PHE A 121 -5.04 9.60 4.03
C PHE A 121 -4.87 10.30 2.68
N GLN A 122 -5.42 11.49 2.51
CA GLN A 122 -5.22 12.30 1.31
C GLN A 122 -3.74 12.66 1.14
N GLN A 123 -3.06 13.01 2.22
CA GLN A 123 -1.62 13.29 2.18
C GLN A 123 -0.79 12.04 1.81
N HIS A 124 -1.18 10.86 2.30
CA HIS A 124 -0.53 9.62 1.89
C HIS A 124 -0.73 9.33 0.41
N LEU A 125 -1.93 9.53 -0.13
CA LEU A 125 -2.21 9.35 -1.56
C LEU A 125 -1.40 10.33 -2.41
N GLU A 126 -1.26 11.59 -1.98
CA GLU A 126 -0.40 12.57 -2.66
C GLU A 126 1.08 12.15 -2.62
N LEU A 127 1.57 11.65 -1.50
CA LEU A 127 2.93 11.11 -1.39
C LEU A 127 3.16 9.90 -2.30
N ILE A 128 2.14 9.05 -2.46
CA ILE A 128 2.18 7.93 -3.42
C ILE A 128 2.26 8.47 -4.84
N ARG A 129 1.42 9.42 -5.22
CA ARG A 129 1.41 10.04 -6.55
C ARG A 129 2.79 10.64 -6.88
N LEU A 130 3.35 11.43 -5.98
CA LEU A 130 4.68 11.99 -6.12
C LEU A 130 5.76 10.90 -6.16
N GLY A 131 5.62 9.87 -5.32
CA GLY A 131 6.53 8.73 -5.30
C GLY A 131 6.56 7.96 -6.62
N ILE A 132 5.41 7.77 -7.27
CA ILE A 132 5.30 7.17 -8.61
C ILE A 132 5.92 8.11 -9.64
N LYS A 133 5.48 9.36 -9.68
CA LYS A 133 5.91 10.38 -10.64
C LYS A 133 7.44 10.55 -10.69
N TYR A 134 8.07 10.53 -9.55
CA TYR A 134 9.52 10.70 -9.41
C TYR A 134 10.28 9.39 -9.22
N ARG A 135 9.64 8.25 -9.48
CA ARG A 135 10.24 6.89 -9.41
C ARG A 135 10.90 6.59 -8.07
N ARG A 136 10.24 6.97 -6.97
CA ARG A 136 10.77 6.71 -5.63
C ARG A 136 10.42 5.32 -5.13
N GLY A 137 9.34 4.71 -5.59
CA GLY A 137 8.91 3.36 -5.24
C GLY A 137 8.17 2.66 -6.39
N GLN A 138 8.16 1.32 -6.38
CA GLN A 138 7.45 0.48 -7.35
C GLN A 138 6.12 -0.04 -6.80
N VAL A 139 6.08 -0.35 -5.51
CA VAL A 139 4.89 -0.84 -4.83
C VAL A 139 4.61 0.08 -3.64
N PHE A 140 3.42 0.64 -3.59
CA PHE A 140 2.97 1.45 -2.48
C PHE A 140 1.79 0.75 -1.81
N VAL A 141 1.80 0.73 -0.50
CA VAL A 141 0.68 0.25 0.30
C VAL A 141 0.30 1.35 1.27
N ALA A 142 -0.95 1.76 1.24
CA ALA A 142 -1.50 2.72 2.18
C ALA A 142 -2.81 2.18 2.75
N SER A 143 -3.09 2.51 4.00
CA SER A 143 -4.39 2.31 4.61
C SER A 143 -4.93 3.65 5.10
N PRO A 144 -6.25 3.86 5.09
CA PRO A 144 -6.84 4.97 5.81
C PRO A 144 -6.34 4.98 7.26
N PRO A 145 -6.16 6.15 7.85
CA PRO A 145 -5.74 6.25 9.24
C PRO A 145 -6.78 5.59 10.15
N PHE A 146 -6.33 5.22 11.33
CA PHE A 146 -7.27 4.79 12.36
C PHE A 146 -8.05 6.01 12.83
N VAL A 147 -9.27 6.18 12.31
CA VAL A 147 -10.13 7.31 12.61
C VAL A 147 -10.57 7.22 14.07
N ASP A 148 -10.14 8.16 14.89
CA ASP A 148 -10.74 8.39 16.20
C ASP A 148 -11.96 9.32 16.03
N LYS A 149 -12.89 9.28 16.98
CA LYS A 149 -14.14 10.06 16.98
C LYS A 149 -13.93 11.57 16.85
N THR A 150 -12.77 12.07 17.25
CA THR A 150 -12.45 13.50 17.22
C THR A 150 -11.99 14.00 15.86
N ASP A 151 -11.51 13.11 14.98
CA ASP A 151 -10.82 13.51 13.74
C ASP A 151 -11.78 13.99 12.66
N TYR A 152 -12.97 13.39 12.59
CA TYR A 152 -13.98 13.68 11.56
C TYR A 152 -15.33 14.12 12.15
N GLY A 153 -15.39 14.42 13.44
CA GLY A 153 -16.62 14.83 14.11
C GLY A 153 -17.68 13.74 14.24
N VAL A 154 -17.28 12.47 14.15
CA VAL A 154 -18.16 11.31 14.35
C VAL A 154 -18.25 10.92 15.82
N GLY A 155 -19.32 10.26 16.20
CA GLY A 155 -19.57 9.86 17.60
C GLY A 155 -18.70 8.69 18.09
N TYR A 156 -18.18 7.88 17.16
CA TYR A 156 -17.39 6.68 17.44
C TYR A 156 -16.19 6.58 16.49
N GLY A 157 -15.13 5.94 16.92
CA GLY A 157 -14.02 5.59 16.03
C GLY A 157 -14.46 4.57 14.95
N TYR A 158 -13.80 4.57 13.80
CA TYR A 158 -14.20 3.81 12.60
C TYR A 158 -14.50 2.32 12.87
N HIS A 159 -13.68 1.64 13.66
CA HIS A 159 -13.92 0.25 14.05
C HIS A 159 -15.24 0.06 14.80
N ALA A 160 -15.54 0.95 15.76
CA ALA A 160 -16.78 0.90 16.53
C ALA A 160 -18.01 1.26 15.67
N LEU A 161 -17.86 2.18 14.71
CA LEU A 161 -18.90 2.46 13.70
C LEU A 161 -19.22 1.21 12.89
N GLY A 162 -18.21 0.47 12.43
CA GLY A 162 -18.39 -0.78 11.68
C GLY A 162 -19.23 -1.81 12.45
N HIS A 163 -19.01 -1.95 13.76
CA HIS A 163 -19.78 -2.87 14.58
C HIS A 163 -21.21 -2.39 14.89
N ARG A 164 -21.47 -1.09 14.84
CA ARG A 164 -22.74 -0.48 15.29
C ARG A 164 -23.63 0.01 14.16
N ALA A 165 -23.10 0.22 12.95
CA ALA A 165 -23.83 0.83 11.85
C ALA A 165 -25.12 0.09 11.46
N HIS A 166 -25.22 -1.21 11.73
CA HIS A 166 -26.44 -1.98 11.48
C HIS A 166 -27.50 -1.83 12.57
N LEU A 167 -27.16 -1.25 13.72
CA LEU A 167 -28.05 -1.10 14.87
C LEU A 167 -28.84 0.21 14.83
N GLU A 168 -28.24 1.29 14.37
CA GLU A 168 -28.81 2.63 14.42
C GLU A 168 -28.57 3.40 13.12
N LYS A 169 -29.62 4.04 12.57
CA LYS A 169 -29.53 4.82 11.33
C LYS A 169 -28.55 6.00 11.40
N SER A 170 -28.42 6.63 12.57
CA SER A 170 -27.49 7.74 12.79
C SER A 170 -26.04 7.25 12.66
N ILE A 171 -25.71 6.13 13.26
CA ILE A 171 -24.38 5.49 13.20
C ILE A 171 -24.07 5.02 11.78
N PHE A 172 -25.05 4.47 11.08
CA PHE A 172 -24.90 4.13 9.66
C PHE A 172 -24.57 5.37 8.82
N GLY A 173 -25.24 6.51 9.09
CA GLY A 173 -24.95 7.77 8.42
C GLY A 173 -23.52 8.27 8.64
N GLU A 174 -23.00 8.17 9.88
CA GLU A 174 -21.60 8.52 10.18
C GLU A 174 -20.61 7.61 9.46
N MET A 175 -20.87 6.30 9.42
CA MET A 175 -20.04 5.36 8.68
C MET A 175 -20.05 5.65 7.18
N LEU A 176 -21.23 5.87 6.60
CA LEU A 176 -21.39 6.22 5.19
C LEU A 176 -20.63 7.51 4.82
N MET A 177 -20.65 8.50 5.68
CA MET A 177 -19.90 9.74 5.51
C MET A 177 -18.38 9.48 5.43
N LEU A 178 -17.83 8.64 6.30
CA LEU A 178 -16.40 8.29 6.25
C LEU A 178 -16.04 7.49 5.01
N GLU A 179 -16.86 6.51 4.63
CA GLU A 179 -16.65 5.72 3.41
C GLU A 179 -16.70 6.61 2.16
N GLN A 180 -17.66 7.53 2.08
CA GLN A 180 -17.75 8.51 1.00
C GLN A 180 -16.50 9.41 0.94
N HIS A 181 -15.99 9.80 2.10
CA HIS A 181 -14.77 10.60 2.18
C HIS A 181 -13.56 9.82 1.64
N PHE A 182 -13.34 8.57 2.09
CA PHE A 182 -12.23 7.75 1.60
C PHE A 182 -12.31 7.44 0.11
N LEU A 183 -13.52 7.16 -0.39
CA LEU A 183 -13.73 6.98 -1.83
C LEU A 183 -13.54 8.28 -2.62
N GLY A 184 -13.90 9.43 -2.04
CA GLY A 184 -13.60 10.74 -2.61
C GLY A 184 -12.11 10.98 -2.76
N CYS A 185 -11.33 10.74 -1.71
CA CYS A 185 -9.85 10.84 -1.75
C CYS A 185 -9.26 9.90 -2.81
N LEU A 186 -9.78 8.68 -2.92
CA LEU A 186 -9.35 7.73 -3.95
C LEU A 186 -9.70 8.23 -5.37
N SER A 187 -10.89 8.78 -5.57
CA SER A 187 -11.33 9.36 -6.85
C SER A 187 -10.43 10.51 -7.28
N ASP A 188 -10.07 11.40 -6.37
CA ASP A 188 -9.17 12.51 -6.64
C ASP A 188 -7.78 11.99 -6.99
N PHE A 189 -7.27 11.02 -6.26
CA PHE A 189 -6.00 10.36 -6.53
C PHE A 189 -5.94 9.74 -7.94
N LEU A 190 -6.97 8.98 -8.33
CA LEU A 190 -7.06 8.39 -9.68
C LEU A 190 -7.13 9.47 -10.76
N THR A 191 -7.88 10.54 -10.49
CA THR A 191 -7.98 11.69 -11.39
C THR A 191 -6.64 12.37 -11.59
N ASP A 192 -5.86 12.54 -10.52
CA ASP A 192 -4.55 13.17 -10.59
C ASP A 192 -3.49 12.27 -11.23
N LEU A 193 -3.54 10.94 -11.00
CA LEU A 193 -2.72 9.99 -11.76
C LEU A 193 -3.02 10.06 -13.27
N LYS A 194 -4.30 10.20 -13.64
CA LYS A 194 -4.70 10.34 -15.04
C LYS A 194 -4.21 11.65 -15.65
N LYS A 195 -4.31 12.78 -14.94
CA LYS A 195 -3.77 14.08 -15.37
C LYS A 195 -2.26 14.02 -15.57
N ASP A 196 -1.56 13.33 -14.68
CA ASP A 196 -0.11 13.13 -14.76
C ASP A 196 0.30 12.06 -15.80
N GLN A 197 -0.65 11.43 -16.50
CA GLN A 197 -0.43 10.34 -17.48
C GLN A 197 0.28 9.12 -16.86
N LEU A 198 -0.02 8.82 -15.60
CA LEU A 198 0.58 7.73 -14.84
C LEU A 198 -0.38 6.56 -14.62
N LEU A 199 -1.70 6.77 -14.81
CA LEU A 199 -2.71 5.78 -14.45
C LEU A 199 -2.60 4.50 -15.29
N ASP A 200 -2.29 4.62 -16.57
CA ASP A 200 -2.21 3.47 -17.48
C ASP A 200 -1.04 2.53 -17.10
N ASP A 201 0.03 3.09 -16.52
CA ASP A 201 1.21 2.35 -16.05
C ASP A 201 1.15 2.02 -14.55
N THR A 202 0.04 2.32 -13.87
CA THR A 202 -0.11 2.14 -12.42
C THR A 202 -1.32 1.30 -12.08
N ILE A 203 -1.12 0.12 -11.52
CA ILE A 203 -2.20 -0.72 -11.00
C ILE A 203 -2.61 -0.20 -9.63
N VAL A 204 -3.86 0.23 -9.50
CA VAL A 204 -4.43 0.67 -8.23
C VAL A 204 -5.47 -0.36 -7.77
N LEU A 205 -5.19 -1.01 -6.64
CA LEU A 205 -6.11 -1.93 -5.97
C LEU A 205 -6.57 -1.33 -4.65
N PHE A 206 -7.85 -1.04 -4.53
CA PHE A 206 -8.48 -0.62 -3.28
C PHE A 206 -9.47 -1.68 -2.81
N MET A 207 -9.43 -2.03 -1.54
CA MET A 207 -10.26 -3.11 -1.01
C MET A 207 -10.61 -2.89 0.46
N GLY A 208 -11.79 -3.33 0.86
CA GLY A 208 -12.19 -3.43 2.26
C GLY A 208 -11.56 -4.64 2.95
N ALA A 209 -11.38 -4.56 4.26
CA ALA A 209 -10.92 -5.68 5.07
C ALA A 209 -12.06 -6.67 5.39
N PHE A 210 -13.30 -6.19 5.37
CA PHE A 210 -14.51 -6.96 5.67
C PHE A 210 -15.64 -6.54 4.73
N SER A 211 -16.50 -7.49 4.38
CA SER A 211 -17.78 -7.23 3.69
C SER A 211 -18.90 -6.93 4.68
N SER A 212 -18.79 -7.46 5.89
CA SER A 212 -19.69 -7.18 7.02
C SER A 212 -18.85 -6.91 8.26
N PRO A 213 -18.61 -5.64 8.60
CA PRO A 213 -17.78 -5.27 9.74
C PRO A 213 -18.31 -5.82 11.08
N GLY A 214 -19.63 -5.85 11.27
CA GLY A 214 -20.25 -6.37 12.47
C GLY A 214 -19.95 -7.85 12.73
N GLY A 215 -19.90 -8.65 11.68
CA GLY A 215 -19.61 -10.08 11.75
C GLY A 215 -18.17 -10.45 11.40
N HIS A 216 -17.32 -9.48 11.05
CA HIS A 216 -15.98 -9.72 10.51
C HIS A 216 -15.94 -10.70 9.32
N SER A 217 -17.02 -10.71 8.50
CA SER A 217 -17.07 -11.55 7.31
C SER A 217 -16.04 -11.10 6.29
N ARG A 218 -15.35 -12.04 5.67
CA ARG A 218 -14.37 -11.82 4.59
C ARG A 218 -14.88 -12.36 3.25
N GLU A 219 -16.11 -12.82 3.21
CA GLU A 219 -16.77 -13.21 1.97
C GLU A 219 -17.20 -11.97 1.22
N TYR A 220 -17.07 -11.97 -0.10
CA TYR A 220 -17.53 -10.86 -0.97
C TYR A 220 -16.93 -9.49 -0.62
N LEU A 221 -15.62 -9.44 -0.46
CA LEU A 221 -14.92 -8.18 -0.15
C LEU A 221 -15.15 -7.17 -1.27
N PRO A 222 -15.61 -5.95 -0.95
CA PRO A 222 -15.69 -4.88 -1.93
C PRO A 222 -14.28 -4.55 -2.40
N THR A 223 -14.06 -4.67 -3.71
CA THR A 223 -12.74 -4.50 -4.33
C THR A 223 -12.89 -3.63 -5.55
N LEU A 224 -12.00 -2.66 -5.73
CA LEU A 224 -11.91 -1.79 -6.88
C LEU A 224 -10.52 -1.93 -7.49
N LEU A 225 -10.48 -2.18 -8.80
CA LEU A 225 -9.26 -2.21 -9.60
C LEU A 225 -9.30 -1.06 -10.61
N ALA A 226 -8.23 -0.29 -10.73
CA ALA A 226 -8.12 0.81 -11.67
C ALA A 226 -6.72 0.90 -12.29
N GLY A 227 -6.64 1.42 -13.50
CA GLY A 227 -5.38 1.64 -14.22
C GLY A 227 -4.67 0.36 -14.63
N GLY A 228 -3.35 0.45 -14.84
CA GLY A 228 -2.46 -0.68 -15.12
C GLY A 228 -2.67 -1.37 -16.46
N GLY A 229 -3.34 -0.73 -17.42
CA GLY A 229 -3.58 -1.31 -18.76
C GLY A 229 -4.58 -2.46 -18.77
N PHE A 230 -5.38 -2.66 -17.72
CA PHE A 230 -6.48 -3.61 -17.72
C PHE A 230 -7.65 -3.12 -18.60
N ASP A 231 -8.35 -4.05 -19.26
CA ASP A 231 -9.62 -3.77 -19.92
C ASP A 231 -10.76 -3.81 -18.89
N HIS A 232 -11.14 -2.63 -18.40
CA HIS A 232 -12.08 -2.51 -17.29
C HIS A 232 -13.52 -2.76 -17.74
N GLN A 233 -14.06 -3.90 -17.34
CA GLN A 233 -15.43 -4.35 -17.66
C GLN A 233 -16.53 -3.71 -16.79
N GLY A 234 -16.16 -2.79 -15.89
CA GLY A 234 -17.09 -2.22 -14.91
C GLY A 234 -17.30 -3.15 -13.73
N LEU A 235 -18.54 -3.54 -13.44
CA LEU A 235 -18.85 -4.46 -12.34
C LEU A 235 -18.62 -5.92 -12.75
N VAL A 236 -17.71 -6.59 -12.05
CA VAL A 236 -17.49 -8.04 -12.18
C VAL A 236 -18.17 -8.76 -11.01
N GLU A 237 -19.19 -9.57 -11.33
CA GLU A 237 -19.90 -10.37 -10.34
C GLU A 237 -19.11 -11.65 -10.02
N CYS A 238 -18.62 -11.77 -8.80
CA CYS A 238 -17.84 -12.93 -8.34
C CYS A 238 -18.71 -14.11 -7.85
N ARG A 239 -20.03 -13.92 -7.80
CA ARG A 239 -21.03 -14.95 -7.49
C ARG A 239 -21.53 -15.61 -8.77
N ASN A 240 -21.96 -16.86 -8.65
CA ASN A 240 -22.82 -17.44 -9.65
C ASN A 240 -24.27 -16.94 -9.45
N PRO A 241 -24.81 -16.12 -10.35
CA PRO A 241 -26.18 -15.60 -10.20
C PRO A 241 -27.25 -16.71 -10.14
N SER A 242 -26.96 -17.87 -10.75
CA SER A 242 -27.86 -19.02 -10.75
C SER A 242 -27.72 -19.89 -9.49
N ASN A 243 -26.71 -19.69 -8.69
CA ASN A 243 -26.47 -20.38 -7.42
C ASN A 243 -25.79 -19.42 -6.41
N PRO A 244 -26.53 -18.45 -5.85
CA PRO A 244 -25.94 -17.41 -5.00
C PRO A 244 -25.38 -17.95 -3.68
N ASP A 245 -25.81 -19.12 -3.23
CA ASP A 245 -25.31 -19.80 -2.02
C ASP A 245 -24.19 -20.81 -2.34
N GLY A 246 -23.82 -20.94 -3.60
CA GLY A 246 -22.74 -21.82 -4.05
C GLY A 246 -21.35 -21.22 -3.83
N PRO A 247 -20.30 -21.97 -4.20
CA PRO A 247 -18.93 -21.47 -4.11
C PRO A 247 -18.75 -20.26 -5.04
N LEU A 248 -17.84 -19.36 -4.63
CA LEU A 248 -17.45 -18.21 -5.46
C LEU A 248 -16.86 -18.70 -6.80
N GLN A 249 -17.23 -18.05 -7.89
CA GLN A 249 -16.66 -18.30 -9.21
C GLN A 249 -15.25 -17.68 -9.33
N HIS A 250 -15.03 -16.57 -8.64
CA HIS A 250 -13.78 -15.82 -8.66
C HIS A 250 -13.32 -15.51 -7.25
N THR A 251 -12.03 -15.65 -7.02
CA THR A 251 -11.41 -15.42 -5.72
C THR A 251 -10.43 -14.26 -5.79
N LEU A 252 -10.18 -13.64 -4.63
CA LEU A 252 -9.15 -12.60 -4.50
C LEU A 252 -7.74 -13.13 -4.87
N SER A 253 -7.47 -14.40 -4.60
CA SER A 253 -6.21 -15.04 -4.99
C SER A 253 -6.01 -15.05 -6.50
N GLN A 254 -7.06 -15.35 -7.27
CA GLN A 254 -7.04 -15.30 -8.74
C GLN A 254 -6.86 -13.86 -9.26
N LEU A 255 -7.45 -12.87 -8.59
CA LEU A 255 -7.20 -11.46 -8.91
C LEU A 255 -5.74 -11.09 -8.68
N TYR A 256 -5.13 -11.55 -7.58
CA TYR A 256 -3.71 -11.31 -7.34
C TYR A 256 -2.82 -11.97 -8.39
N VAL A 257 -3.16 -13.17 -8.87
CA VAL A 257 -2.44 -13.81 -9.99
C VAL A 257 -2.48 -12.93 -11.24
N SER A 258 -3.66 -12.42 -11.62
CA SER A 258 -3.80 -11.53 -12.78
C SER A 258 -3.03 -10.22 -12.60
N ILE A 259 -3.03 -9.63 -11.41
CA ILE A 259 -2.21 -8.45 -11.13
C ILE A 259 -0.72 -8.77 -11.29
N LEU A 260 -0.26 -9.93 -10.81
CA LEU A 260 1.13 -10.35 -10.96
C LEU A 260 1.50 -10.59 -12.42
N HIS A 261 0.61 -11.20 -13.23
CA HIS A 261 0.80 -11.33 -14.67
C HIS A 261 0.96 -9.97 -15.36
N GLN A 262 0.10 -9.00 -15.03
CA GLN A 262 0.19 -7.64 -15.56
C GLN A 262 1.50 -6.93 -15.14
N MET A 263 2.08 -7.31 -14.00
CA MET A 263 3.40 -6.85 -13.57
C MET A 263 4.56 -7.63 -14.20
N GLY A 264 4.31 -8.56 -15.13
CA GLY A 264 5.32 -9.41 -15.78
C GLY A 264 5.86 -10.53 -14.89
N ILE A 265 5.12 -10.92 -13.85
CA ILE A 265 5.49 -12.03 -12.96
C ILE A 265 4.62 -13.23 -13.28
N ASP A 266 5.23 -14.25 -13.89
CA ASP A 266 4.54 -15.48 -14.29
C ASP A 266 4.40 -16.44 -13.09
N LEU A 267 3.22 -16.40 -12.45
CA LEU A 267 2.83 -17.29 -11.37
C LEU A 267 1.42 -17.81 -11.63
N ASN A 268 1.20 -19.09 -11.43
CA ASN A 268 -0.10 -19.74 -11.68
C ASN A 268 -0.96 -19.93 -10.44
N GLU A 269 -0.42 -19.62 -9.26
CA GLU A 269 -1.14 -19.75 -7.99
C GLU A 269 -0.78 -18.63 -7.02
N PHE A 270 -1.68 -18.31 -6.12
CA PHE A 270 -1.45 -17.42 -4.99
C PHE A 270 -2.16 -17.98 -3.74
N SER A 271 -1.40 -18.12 -2.65
CA SER A 271 -1.93 -18.61 -1.36
C SER A 271 -2.68 -19.94 -1.44
N GLY A 272 -2.18 -20.88 -2.27
CA GLY A 272 -2.76 -22.23 -2.43
C GLY A 272 -4.01 -22.27 -3.33
N HIS A 273 -4.32 -21.20 -4.04
CA HIS A 273 -5.40 -21.14 -5.04
C HIS A 273 -4.83 -20.93 -6.44
N GLU A 274 -5.17 -21.83 -7.34
CA GLU A 274 -4.77 -21.81 -8.74
C GLU A 274 -5.70 -20.93 -9.60
N GLY A 275 -5.17 -20.52 -10.75
CA GLY A 275 -5.90 -19.79 -11.79
C GLY A 275 -5.83 -18.29 -11.64
N ASN A 276 -6.42 -17.61 -12.63
CA ASN A 276 -6.38 -16.16 -12.78
C ASN A 276 -7.70 -15.61 -13.34
N LEU A 277 -7.82 -14.30 -13.44
CA LEU A 277 -8.94 -13.56 -14.03
C LEU A 277 -8.55 -12.87 -15.35
N ASP A 278 -7.45 -13.25 -15.99
CA ASP A 278 -6.93 -12.56 -17.17
C ASP A 278 -8.00 -12.39 -18.27
N LYS A 279 -8.78 -13.45 -18.55
CA LYS A 279 -9.84 -13.41 -19.57
C LYS A 279 -10.97 -12.41 -19.29
N ILE A 280 -11.07 -11.92 -18.07
CA ILE A 280 -12.07 -10.95 -17.64
C ILE A 280 -11.47 -9.55 -17.59
N LEU A 281 -10.16 -9.45 -17.36
CA LEU A 281 -9.49 -8.19 -17.07
C LEU A 281 -8.60 -7.68 -18.21
N THR A 282 -8.33 -8.52 -19.22
CA THR A 282 -7.52 -8.16 -20.41
C THR A 282 -8.29 -8.48 -21.76
#